data_4d3237b96fa7d48c86c4d82f2cc0f282
#
_entry.id   4d3237b96fa7d48c86c4d82f2cc0f282
#
_cell.length_a   1.000
_cell.length_b   1.000
_cell.length_c   1.000
_cell.angle_alpha   90.00
_cell.angle_beta   90.00
_cell.angle_gamma   90.00
#
_symmetry.space_group_name_H-M   'P 1'
#
loop_
_entity.id
_entity.type
_entity.pdbx_description
1 polymer ?
#
loop_
_entity_poly.entity_id
_entity_poly.type
_entity_poly.pdbx_seq_one_letter_code
_entity_poly.pdbx_strand_id
1 'polypeptide(L)'
;MGSNAIAVGGGATANGRGLLLGNPHYPWHNGRRFWQMHQTIPGELDVSGAALLGAPSVNIGHTSTFAWSHTVATGVPFTLTELRLVPGDPTSYLVDGKREKMTRQRVTVQAKQPDGSLKPVTTTQWRTRYGPVVTSVSSIDLPWTTWSAYAITDPNSTNLRLANTSLALGKARTTDDAVRVLKGTQGLPWVNTIAADSRGKALFAQIQVLPNVTDEFADRCNTLLGHLTFRQGALAILDGTRSSCAPGRAAGTVQPGILDPGRYPVLTRADYVTNSNDSYWLSNPDEPLTGYDRIIGDEKAARSLRTRSGLVAVRDQLAEGRFTRADMQSLVFANRNHAGELAASGTVAMCRDMRLGEPCDILAKWDGTADAGSRGALLFDRYWRRATDAWDLWKTPFDAFDPVNTPRDFNTGSWAARKALLDAVGELKSSGIPLDAPLGDHQYVVRDGERIPLGGGTEDLGILNKIEAPWTPGKGYTEVTTGSSYVQVVSFDGDACPDTRTLLTYSQSADPTSPHYADQTRLFSRKAWVTERFCADEISKAPGPDVIGLSGN
;
A
#
# COMPACT_ATOMS: atom_id res chain seq x y z
N MET A 1 -6.08 0.43 0.35
CA MET A 1 -4.97 0.39 -0.64
C MET A 1 -3.72 -0.06 0.08
N GLY A 2 -2.87 -0.82 -0.55
CA GLY A 2 -1.62 -1.30 0.01
C GLY A 2 -0.62 -1.64 -1.09
N SER A 3 0.48 -2.27 -0.74
CA SER A 3 1.49 -2.71 -1.71
C SER A 3 2.50 -3.65 -1.04
N ASN A 4 3.22 -4.43 -1.84
CA ASN A 4 4.48 -5.03 -1.41
C ASN A 4 5.57 -4.62 -2.40
N ALA A 5 6.78 -4.46 -1.92
CA ALA A 5 7.95 -4.40 -2.77
C ALA A 5 9.14 -5.05 -2.05
N ILE A 6 9.92 -5.81 -2.81
CA ILE A 6 11.15 -6.48 -2.36
C ILE A 6 12.23 -6.13 -3.37
N ALA A 7 13.29 -5.50 -2.92
CA ALA A 7 14.49 -5.28 -3.71
C ALA A 7 15.63 -6.13 -3.15
N VAL A 8 16.27 -6.90 -4.01
CA VAL A 8 17.40 -7.77 -3.66
C VAL A 8 18.65 -7.25 -4.35
N GLY A 9 19.70 -7.05 -3.58
CA GLY A 9 21.01 -6.60 -4.07
C GLY A 9 21.88 -7.75 -4.57
N GLY A 10 22.95 -7.42 -5.27
CA GLY A 10 23.86 -8.38 -5.91
C GLY A 10 24.52 -9.38 -4.96
N GLY A 11 24.63 -9.04 -3.67
CA GLY A 11 25.11 -9.98 -2.65
C GLY A 11 24.19 -11.18 -2.41
N ALA A 12 22.90 -11.03 -2.73
CA ALA A 12 21.87 -12.04 -2.51
C ALA A 12 21.21 -12.56 -3.82
N THR A 13 21.60 -12.08 -5.00
CA THR A 13 21.14 -12.56 -6.29
C THR A 13 22.15 -13.50 -6.96
N ALA A 14 21.70 -14.44 -7.76
CA ALA A 14 22.55 -15.41 -8.44
C ALA A 14 23.46 -14.77 -9.50
N ASN A 15 23.01 -13.69 -10.16
CA ASN A 15 23.74 -12.98 -11.20
C ASN A 15 24.60 -11.81 -10.69
N GLY A 16 24.59 -11.53 -9.37
CA GLY A 16 25.36 -10.43 -8.75
C GLY A 16 24.80 -9.03 -9.04
N ARG A 17 23.58 -8.90 -9.57
CA ARG A 17 22.92 -7.65 -9.93
C ARG A 17 21.62 -7.46 -9.15
N GLY A 18 21.05 -6.27 -9.19
CA GLY A 18 19.78 -6.01 -8.52
C GLY A 18 18.61 -6.78 -9.11
N LEU A 19 17.63 -7.07 -8.26
CA LEU A 19 16.37 -7.71 -8.60
C LEU A 19 15.24 -7.02 -7.85
N LEU A 20 14.15 -6.65 -8.52
CA LEU A 20 13.02 -5.96 -7.91
C LEU A 20 11.71 -6.72 -8.14
N LEU A 21 10.96 -6.94 -7.08
CA LEU A 21 9.50 -7.19 -7.12
C LEU A 21 8.77 -5.90 -6.73
N GLY A 22 7.86 -5.45 -7.59
CA GLY A 22 6.88 -4.40 -7.28
C GLY A 22 5.47 -4.97 -7.41
N ASN A 23 4.65 -4.84 -6.37
CA ASN A 23 3.27 -5.32 -6.34
C ASN A 23 2.37 -4.34 -5.59
N PRO A 24 1.93 -3.25 -6.22
CA PRO A 24 0.93 -2.35 -5.66
C PRO A 24 -0.46 -2.98 -5.62
N HIS A 25 -1.23 -2.69 -4.57
CA HIS A 25 -2.58 -3.16 -4.34
C HIS A 25 -3.57 -2.01 -4.49
N TYR A 26 -4.19 -1.93 -5.65
CA TYR A 26 -5.09 -0.84 -6.01
C TYR A 26 -6.49 -1.34 -6.40
N PRO A 27 -7.49 -0.44 -6.46
CA PRO A 27 -8.80 -0.77 -6.99
C PRO A 27 -8.73 -1.30 -8.43
N TRP A 28 -9.56 -2.32 -8.74
CA TRP A 28 -9.64 -2.90 -10.08
C TRP A 28 -10.60 -2.13 -11.00
N HIS A 29 -11.35 -1.18 -10.42
CA HIS A 29 -12.34 -0.34 -11.08
C HIS A 29 -12.07 1.14 -10.82
N ASN A 30 -12.62 2.01 -11.65
CA ASN A 30 -12.57 3.47 -11.53
C ASN A 30 -11.19 4.11 -11.79
N GLY A 31 -11.06 5.41 -11.53
CA GLY A 31 -9.94 6.24 -11.94
C GLY A 31 -8.61 6.04 -11.20
N ARG A 32 -8.56 5.08 -10.24
CA ARG A 32 -7.28 4.76 -9.54
C ARG A 32 -6.62 3.50 -10.10
N ARG A 33 -6.93 3.10 -11.33
CA ARG A 33 -6.28 2.00 -12.02
C ARG A 33 -4.94 2.43 -12.58
N PHE A 34 -4.01 1.51 -12.64
CA PHE A 34 -2.79 1.64 -13.46
C PHE A 34 -3.09 1.30 -14.91
N TRP A 35 -2.27 1.82 -15.80
CA TRP A 35 -2.13 1.40 -17.19
C TRP A 35 -0.66 1.32 -17.54
N GLN A 36 -0.30 0.35 -18.37
CA GLN A 36 1.09 0.12 -18.78
C GLN A 36 1.45 1.00 -19.95
N MET A 37 2.69 1.49 -19.94
CA MET A 37 3.26 2.27 -21.03
C MET A 37 4.78 2.12 -21.07
N HIS A 38 5.32 2.33 -22.24
CA HIS A 38 6.75 2.56 -22.47
C HIS A 38 6.91 3.94 -23.13
N GLN A 39 7.80 4.75 -22.62
CA GLN A 39 8.05 6.11 -23.10
C GLN A 39 9.51 6.24 -23.51
N THR A 40 9.75 6.65 -24.76
CA THR A 40 11.09 6.83 -25.31
C THR A 40 11.23 8.22 -25.92
N ILE A 41 12.22 8.96 -25.45
CA ILE A 41 12.75 10.16 -26.11
C ILE A 41 14.22 9.87 -26.37
N PRO A 42 14.61 9.67 -27.64
CA PRO A 42 15.96 9.23 -27.97
C PRO A 42 17.06 10.06 -27.31
N GLY A 43 17.94 9.39 -26.57
CA GLY A 43 19.03 10.04 -25.84
C GLY A 43 18.67 10.74 -24.53
N GLU A 44 17.37 10.79 -24.17
CA GLU A 44 16.91 11.52 -22.98
C GLU A 44 16.10 10.68 -22.01
N LEU A 45 15.14 9.90 -22.50
CA LEU A 45 14.22 9.09 -21.69
C LEU A 45 14.00 7.75 -22.38
N ASP A 46 14.11 6.68 -21.61
CA ASP A 46 13.73 5.34 -22.02
C ASP A 46 13.28 4.57 -20.77
N VAL A 47 11.95 4.49 -20.56
CA VAL A 47 11.34 4.01 -19.33
C VAL A 47 10.07 3.22 -19.63
N SER A 48 9.98 2.06 -19.03
CA SER A 48 8.79 1.21 -19.09
C SER A 48 8.19 0.99 -17.70
N GLY A 49 6.89 0.77 -17.65
CA GLY A 49 6.18 0.52 -16.39
C GLY A 49 4.72 0.88 -16.45
N ALA A 50 4.20 1.39 -15.33
CA ALA A 50 2.81 1.78 -15.23
C ALA A 50 2.63 3.13 -14.54
N ALA A 51 1.54 3.78 -14.91
CA ALA A 51 1.08 5.02 -14.29
C ALA A 51 -0.39 4.91 -13.90
N LEU A 52 -0.81 5.70 -12.91
CA LEU A 52 -2.23 5.87 -12.63
C LEU A 52 -2.92 6.56 -13.82
N LEU A 53 -4.17 6.19 -14.11
CA LEU A 53 -4.95 6.80 -15.19
C LEU A 53 -4.93 8.33 -15.08
N GLY A 54 -4.55 8.98 -16.18
CA GLY A 54 -4.40 10.44 -16.27
C GLY A 54 -3.02 10.99 -15.88
N ALA A 55 -2.09 10.17 -15.35
CA ALA A 55 -0.72 10.57 -15.15
C ALA A 55 0.08 10.43 -16.46
N PRO A 56 0.86 11.47 -16.86
CA PRO A 56 1.54 11.50 -18.15
C PRO A 56 2.90 10.77 -18.16
N SER A 57 3.38 10.30 -17.03
CA SER A 57 4.69 9.66 -16.87
C SER A 57 4.60 8.40 -16.04
N VAL A 58 5.52 7.46 -16.26
CA VAL A 58 5.65 6.22 -15.47
C VAL A 58 5.81 6.54 -14.00
N ASN A 59 4.92 6.00 -13.15
CA ASN A 59 4.99 6.17 -11.71
C ASN A 59 5.82 5.07 -11.05
N ILE A 60 5.69 3.83 -11.51
CA ILE A 60 6.46 2.66 -11.09
C ILE A 60 6.91 1.89 -12.34
N GLY A 61 8.14 1.44 -12.37
CA GLY A 61 8.68 0.80 -13.56
C GLY A 61 10.21 0.64 -13.51
N HIS A 62 10.82 0.67 -14.69
CA HIS A 62 12.26 0.51 -14.83
C HIS A 62 12.81 1.23 -16.07
N THR A 63 14.10 1.50 -16.02
CA THR A 63 14.97 1.84 -17.16
C THR A 63 15.83 0.62 -17.50
N SER A 64 16.79 0.75 -18.39
CA SER A 64 17.76 -0.33 -18.69
C SER A 64 18.65 -0.73 -17.48
N THR A 65 18.79 0.11 -16.47
CA THR A 65 19.74 -0.09 -15.35
C THR A 65 19.17 0.13 -13.95
N PHE A 66 17.95 0.61 -13.83
CA PHE A 66 17.32 0.96 -12.56
C PHE A 66 15.85 0.59 -12.59
N ALA A 67 15.34 -0.01 -11.49
CA ALA A 67 13.94 -0.37 -11.33
C ALA A 67 13.43 0.14 -9.98
N TRP A 68 12.17 0.59 -9.94
CA TRP A 68 11.54 1.07 -8.71
C TRP A 68 10.07 0.72 -8.61
N SER A 69 9.60 0.64 -7.38
CA SER A 69 8.19 0.57 -7.03
C SER A 69 7.92 1.45 -5.83
N HIS A 70 6.64 1.69 -5.58
CA HIS A 70 6.19 2.44 -4.41
C HIS A 70 5.29 1.60 -3.52
N THR A 71 5.41 1.77 -2.21
CA THR A 71 4.45 1.25 -1.23
C THR A 71 3.83 2.42 -0.47
N VAL A 72 2.56 2.30 -0.08
CA VAL A 72 1.94 3.32 0.78
C VAL A 72 2.70 3.40 2.10
N ALA A 73 3.08 4.61 2.48
CA ALA A 73 3.85 4.88 3.69
C ALA A 73 2.95 5.15 4.90
N THR A 74 3.52 4.99 6.09
CA THR A 74 2.84 5.25 7.38
C THR A 74 2.89 6.71 7.82
N GLY A 75 3.71 7.54 7.19
CA GLY A 75 3.84 8.94 7.56
C GLY A 75 2.51 9.71 7.47
N VAL A 76 2.24 10.59 8.46
CA VAL A 76 1.00 11.37 8.52
C VAL A 76 1.14 12.63 7.67
N PRO A 77 0.44 12.73 6.51
CA PRO A 77 0.73 13.76 5.51
C PRO A 77 0.08 15.12 5.78
N PHE A 78 -0.64 15.28 6.88
CA PHE A 78 -1.31 16.53 7.26
C PHE A 78 -1.23 16.76 8.75
N THR A 79 -1.54 17.99 9.18
CA THR A 79 -1.77 18.35 10.59
C THR A 79 -3.16 18.93 10.77
N LEU A 80 -3.67 18.84 11.98
CA LEU A 80 -4.81 19.62 12.42
C LEU A 80 -4.33 20.81 13.25
N THR A 81 -5.11 21.88 13.26
CA THR A 81 -4.89 23.05 14.12
C THR A 81 -6.18 23.31 14.91
N GLU A 82 -6.09 23.26 16.22
CA GLU A 82 -7.20 23.62 17.11
C GLU A 82 -7.28 25.14 17.22
N LEU A 83 -8.44 25.69 16.88
CA LEU A 83 -8.71 27.12 16.89
C LEU A 83 -9.46 27.47 18.17
N ARG A 84 -9.02 28.50 18.88
CA ARG A 84 -9.77 29.12 19.94
C ARG A 84 -10.68 30.20 19.36
N LEU A 85 -11.99 29.96 19.39
CA LEU A 85 -12.99 30.89 18.85
C LEU A 85 -13.22 32.10 19.73
N VAL A 86 -13.63 33.21 19.11
CA VAL A 86 -13.99 34.45 19.83
C VAL A 86 -15.39 34.29 20.44
N PRO A 87 -15.57 34.50 21.74
CA PRO A 87 -16.89 34.44 22.36
C PRO A 87 -17.93 35.30 21.63
N GLY A 88 -19.06 34.70 21.27
CA GLY A 88 -20.14 35.37 20.54
C GLY A 88 -19.93 35.47 19.03
N ASP A 89 -18.74 35.06 18.48
CA ASP A 89 -18.48 35.02 17.03
C ASP A 89 -17.75 33.72 16.65
N PRO A 90 -18.48 32.63 16.39
CA PRO A 90 -17.87 31.35 16.07
C PRO A 90 -17.17 31.30 14.71
N THR A 91 -17.20 32.39 13.94
CA THR A 91 -16.47 32.53 12.65
C THR A 91 -15.20 33.36 12.77
N SER A 92 -14.81 33.71 13.99
CA SER A 92 -13.54 34.40 14.30
C SER A 92 -12.76 33.62 15.35
N TYR A 93 -11.45 33.64 15.27
CA TYR A 93 -10.52 32.92 16.15
C TYR A 93 -9.36 33.80 16.60
N LEU A 94 -8.64 33.40 17.62
CA LEU A 94 -7.53 34.16 18.19
C LEU A 94 -6.18 33.57 17.76
N VAL A 95 -5.26 34.46 17.33
CA VAL A 95 -3.85 34.14 17.05
C VAL A 95 -2.98 35.23 17.70
N ASP A 96 -2.05 34.87 18.56
CA ASP A 96 -1.16 35.79 19.31
C ASP A 96 -1.94 36.91 19.98
N GLY A 97 -3.12 36.59 20.55
CA GLY A 97 -4.01 37.51 21.18
C GLY A 97 -4.83 38.41 20.24
N LYS A 98 -4.63 38.28 18.91
CA LYS A 98 -5.37 39.07 17.92
C LYS A 98 -6.51 38.26 17.33
N ARG A 99 -7.62 38.95 17.03
CA ARG A 99 -8.77 38.37 16.36
C ARG A 99 -8.52 38.27 14.87
N GLU A 100 -8.73 37.07 14.31
CA GLU A 100 -8.78 36.81 12.89
C GLU A 100 -10.14 36.26 12.46
N LYS A 101 -10.60 36.62 11.26
CA LYS A 101 -11.89 36.17 10.74
C LYS A 101 -11.70 35.06 9.71
N MET A 102 -12.52 34.02 9.80
CA MET A 102 -12.59 32.99 8.79
C MET A 102 -13.16 33.53 7.48
N THR A 103 -12.62 33.05 6.36
CA THR A 103 -13.15 33.36 5.02
C THR A 103 -14.23 32.35 4.65
N ARG A 104 -15.37 32.85 4.19
CA ARG A 104 -16.49 32.03 3.74
C ARG A 104 -16.32 31.72 2.23
N GLN A 105 -16.41 30.44 1.86
CA GLN A 105 -16.41 30.00 0.48
C GLN A 105 -17.66 29.15 0.19
N ARG A 106 -18.43 29.56 -0.84
CA ARG A 106 -19.53 28.73 -1.34
C ARG A 106 -18.99 27.79 -2.41
N VAL A 107 -19.26 26.49 -2.26
CA VAL A 107 -18.87 25.44 -3.20
C VAL A 107 -20.14 24.77 -3.73
N THR A 108 -20.30 24.75 -5.05
CA THR A 108 -21.42 24.08 -5.71
C THR A 108 -20.88 22.93 -6.55
N VAL A 109 -21.40 21.74 -6.33
CA VAL A 109 -21.10 20.53 -7.12
C VAL A 109 -22.36 20.05 -7.81
N GLN A 110 -22.24 19.50 -9.00
CA GLN A 110 -23.33 18.84 -9.72
C GLN A 110 -23.39 17.38 -9.27
N ALA A 111 -24.32 17.06 -8.38
CA ALA A 111 -24.48 15.71 -7.85
C ALA A 111 -25.37 14.88 -8.79
N LYS A 112 -24.82 13.74 -9.29
CA LYS A 112 -25.59 12.80 -10.11
C LYS A 112 -26.63 12.10 -9.24
N GLN A 113 -27.86 12.13 -9.69
CA GLN A 113 -29.01 11.47 -9.06
C GLN A 113 -29.17 10.03 -9.55
N PRO A 114 -29.96 9.18 -8.86
CA PRO A 114 -30.21 7.80 -9.30
C PRO A 114 -30.82 7.69 -10.71
N ASP A 115 -31.59 8.68 -11.15
CA ASP A 115 -32.18 8.77 -12.49
C ASP A 115 -31.20 9.26 -13.58
N GLY A 116 -29.92 9.51 -13.20
CA GLY A 116 -28.89 10.03 -14.09
C GLY A 116 -28.87 11.55 -14.26
N SER A 117 -29.87 12.28 -13.76
CA SER A 117 -29.88 13.75 -13.79
C SER A 117 -28.81 14.36 -12.90
N LEU A 118 -28.44 15.62 -13.16
CA LEU A 118 -27.50 16.37 -12.33
C LEU A 118 -28.26 17.43 -11.52
N LYS A 119 -28.06 17.42 -10.21
CA LYS A 119 -28.63 18.41 -9.30
C LYS A 119 -27.54 19.21 -8.60
N PRO A 120 -27.59 20.55 -8.64
CA PRO A 120 -26.61 21.37 -7.91
C PRO A 120 -26.81 21.24 -6.40
N VAL A 121 -25.72 20.87 -5.71
CA VAL A 121 -25.63 20.85 -4.24
C VAL A 121 -24.64 21.93 -3.84
N THR A 122 -25.10 22.90 -3.07
CA THR A 122 -24.25 24.01 -2.60
C THR A 122 -24.03 23.87 -1.10
N THR A 123 -22.76 23.93 -0.70
CA THR A 123 -22.35 24.00 0.71
C THR A 123 -21.48 25.21 0.97
N THR A 124 -21.38 25.61 2.23
CA THR A 124 -20.46 26.65 2.68
C THR A 124 -19.28 26.00 3.36
N GLN A 125 -18.08 26.30 2.86
CA GLN A 125 -16.83 25.97 3.52
C GLN A 125 -16.24 27.22 4.17
N TRP A 126 -15.54 27.01 5.27
CA TRP A 126 -14.83 28.05 5.99
C TRP A 126 -13.33 27.78 5.96
N ARG A 127 -12.56 28.82 5.75
CA ARG A 127 -11.09 28.75 5.69
C ARG A 127 -10.47 29.71 6.70
N THR A 128 -9.37 29.25 7.26
CA THR A 128 -8.51 30.00 8.18
C THR A 128 -7.13 30.18 7.54
N ARG A 129 -6.21 30.87 8.20
CA ARG A 129 -4.80 30.91 7.82
C ARG A 129 -4.14 29.53 7.81
N TYR A 130 -4.69 28.56 8.59
CA TYR A 130 -4.19 27.18 8.73
C TYR A 130 -4.81 26.22 7.72
N GLY A 131 -5.79 26.64 6.93
CA GLY A 131 -6.48 25.83 5.95
C GLY A 131 -8.00 25.78 6.15
N PRO A 132 -8.70 24.87 5.48
CA PRO A 132 -10.13 24.68 5.62
C PRO A 132 -10.49 24.14 7.01
N VAL A 133 -11.64 24.58 7.52
CA VAL A 133 -12.24 24.03 8.75
C VAL A 133 -12.87 22.68 8.45
N VAL A 134 -12.60 21.70 9.33
CA VAL A 134 -13.12 20.33 9.25
C VAL A 134 -13.83 19.94 10.53
N THR A 135 -14.85 19.08 10.43
CA THR A 135 -15.63 18.58 11.57
C THR A 135 -15.40 17.10 11.85
N SER A 136 -14.65 16.43 11.00
CA SER A 136 -14.17 15.05 11.21
C SER A 136 -12.98 14.76 10.31
N VAL A 137 -12.09 13.87 10.74
CA VAL A 137 -11.01 13.31 9.94
C VAL A 137 -10.91 11.82 10.28
N SER A 138 -11.05 10.95 9.26
CA SER A 138 -11.14 9.50 9.46
C SER A 138 -12.25 9.15 10.47
N SER A 139 -11.94 8.51 11.58
CA SER A 139 -12.88 8.15 12.66
C SER A 139 -12.88 9.16 13.84
N ILE A 140 -12.17 10.29 13.71
CA ILE A 140 -12.07 11.29 14.78
C ILE A 140 -13.09 12.39 14.53
N ASP A 141 -14.04 12.56 15.46
CA ASP A 141 -14.97 13.67 15.46
C ASP A 141 -14.30 14.94 16.00
N LEU A 142 -14.46 16.04 15.27
CA LEU A 142 -13.85 17.35 15.53
C LEU A 142 -14.95 18.42 15.58
N PRO A 143 -15.78 18.45 16.62
CA PRO A 143 -16.97 19.28 16.63
C PRO A 143 -16.62 20.77 16.57
N TRP A 144 -17.32 21.52 15.71
CA TRP A 144 -17.31 22.98 15.73
C TRP A 144 -18.24 23.46 16.83
N THR A 145 -17.67 23.95 17.90
CA THR A 145 -18.39 24.41 19.10
C THR A 145 -18.49 25.94 19.14
N THR A 146 -18.96 26.49 20.26
CA THR A 146 -18.88 27.94 20.52
C THR A 146 -17.48 28.39 20.94
N TRP A 147 -16.56 27.46 21.26
CA TRP A 147 -15.23 27.75 21.82
C TRP A 147 -14.09 27.27 20.96
N SER A 148 -14.29 26.24 20.20
CA SER A 148 -13.25 25.59 19.37
C SER A 148 -13.76 25.12 18.02
N ALA A 149 -12.87 25.11 17.05
CA ALA A 149 -13.01 24.47 15.76
C ALA A 149 -11.64 23.94 15.31
N TYR A 150 -11.59 23.14 14.24
CA TYR A 150 -10.35 22.55 13.77
C TYR A 150 -10.13 22.86 12.29
N ALA A 151 -8.91 23.23 11.94
CA ALA A 151 -8.49 23.42 10.55
C ALA A 151 -7.50 22.32 10.15
N ILE A 152 -7.54 21.88 8.90
CA ILE A 152 -6.59 20.93 8.33
C ILE A 152 -5.55 21.65 7.46
N THR A 153 -4.27 21.30 7.66
CA THR A 153 -3.16 21.75 6.81
C THR A 153 -2.55 20.54 6.12
N ASP A 154 -2.71 20.45 4.81
CA ASP A 154 -2.09 19.44 3.97
C ASP A 154 -1.07 20.07 3.02
N PRO A 155 0.24 19.86 3.21
CA PRO A 155 1.27 20.40 2.33
C PRO A 155 1.24 19.83 0.91
N ASN A 156 0.55 18.70 0.70
CA ASN A 156 0.33 18.13 -0.63
C ASN A 156 -0.79 18.82 -1.41
N SER A 157 -1.63 19.63 -0.79
CA SER A 157 -2.76 20.31 -1.45
C SER A 157 -2.33 21.24 -2.61
N THR A 158 -1.07 21.67 -2.65
CA THR A 158 -0.47 22.49 -3.71
C THR A 158 0.75 21.81 -4.35
N ASN A 159 0.99 20.53 -4.03
CA ASN A 159 2.15 19.80 -4.53
C ASN A 159 1.88 19.19 -5.91
N LEU A 160 2.34 19.86 -6.97
CA LEU A 160 2.30 19.34 -8.34
C LEU A 160 3.62 18.69 -8.78
N ARG A 161 4.62 18.61 -7.90
CA ARG A 161 5.97 18.08 -8.21
C ARG A 161 6.01 16.55 -8.37
N LEU A 162 4.91 15.84 -8.09
CA LEU A 162 4.81 14.40 -8.38
C LEU A 162 5.18 14.09 -9.84
N ALA A 163 4.66 14.84 -10.79
CA ALA A 163 4.97 14.65 -12.22
C ALA A 163 6.48 14.84 -12.50
N ASN A 164 7.09 15.88 -11.93
CA ASN A 164 8.53 16.13 -12.06
C ASN A 164 9.35 15.00 -11.43
N THR A 165 8.91 14.49 -10.28
CA THR A 165 9.59 13.37 -9.59
C THR A 165 9.51 12.09 -10.42
N SER A 166 8.34 11.74 -10.95
CA SER A 166 8.15 10.56 -11.80
C SER A 166 9.00 10.62 -13.06
N LEU A 167 9.01 11.78 -13.75
CA LEU A 167 9.84 11.98 -14.92
C LEU A 167 11.34 11.89 -14.60
N ALA A 168 11.77 12.45 -13.47
CA ALA A 168 13.17 12.38 -13.04
C ALA A 168 13.60 10.97 -12.60
N LEU A 169 12.71 10.20 -11.98
CA LEU A 169 12.95 8.77 -11.69
C LEU A 169 13.07 7.96 -12.97
N GLY A 170 12.25 8.25 -14.00
CA GLY A 170 12.37 7.62 -15.32
C GLY A 170 13.69 7.91 -16.05
N LYS A 171 14.47 8.89 -15.59
CA LYS A 171 15.83 9.20 -16.07
C LYS A 171 16.94 8.70 -15.14
N ALA A 172 16.58 8.16 -13.96
CA ALA A 172 17.54 7.62 -13.01
C ALA A 172 18.19 6.34 -13.56
N ARG A 173 19.45 6.12 -13.22
CA ARG A 173 20.24 4.96 -13.64
C ARG A 173 20.72 4.10 -12.47
N THR A 174 20.68 4.66 -11.27
CA THR A 174 21.13 4.02 -10.04
C THR A 174 20.21 4.36 -8.87
N THR A 175 20.30 3.57 -7.81
CA THR A 175 19.62 3.86 -6.54
C THR A 175 20.09 5.19 -5.92
N ASP A 176 21.36 5.57 -6.10
CA ASP A 176 21.88 6.86 -5.64
C ASP A 176 21.26 8.04 -6.40
N ASP A 177 20.98 7.88 -7.73
CA ASP A 177 20.23 8.85 -8.51
C ASP A 177 18.82 9.02 -7.96
N ALA A 178 18.15 7.93 -7.62
CA ALA A 178 16.81 7.97 -7.05
C ALA A 178 16.77 8.78 -5.74
N VAL A 179 17.69 8.54 -4.81
CA VAL A 179 17.78 9.31 -3.55
C VAL A 179 18.00 10.81 -3.84
N ARG A 180 18.86 11.15 -4.82
CA ARG A 180 19.12 12.53 -5.22
C ARG A 180 17.87 13.19 -5.83
N VAL A 181 17.16 12.48 -6.69
CA VAL A 181 15.89 12.92 -7.27
C VAL A 181 14.85 13.18 -6.19
N LEU A 182 14.64 12.21 -5.29
CA LEU A 182 13.64 12.32 -4.22
C LEU A 182 13.91 13.50 -3.29
N LYS A 183 15.18 13.69 -2.87
CA LYS A 183 15.59 14.82 -2.03
C LYS A 183 15.48 16.15 -2.75
N GLY A 184 15.78 16.18 -4.05
CA GLY A 184 15.76 17.42 -4.84
C GLY A 184 14.36 17.87 -5.23
N THR A 185 13.50 16.95 -5.62
CA THR A 185 12.13 17.28 -6.09
C THR A 185 11.13 17.41 -4.94
N GLN A 186 11.27 16.61 -3.88
CA GLN A 186 10.34 16.57 -2.73
C GLN A 186 8.88 16.57 -3.19
N GLY A 187 8.56 15.69 -4.16
CA GLY A 187 7.27 15.69 -4.83
C GLY A 187 6.40 14.46 -4.59
N LEU A 188 6.94 13.37 -4.01
CA LEU A 188 6.15 12.17 -3.74
C LEU A 188 5.21 12.40 -2.54
N PRO A 189 3.90 12.19 -2.68
CA PRO A 189 2.97 12.11 -1.57
C PRO A 189 2.82 10.65 -1.11
N TRP A 190 2.74 10.40 0.18
CA TRP A 190 2.20 9.19 0.84
C TRP A 190 2.88 7.85 0.50
N VAL A 191 4.06 7.84 -0.10
CA VAL A 191 4.68 6.59 -0.52
C VAL A 191 6.15 6.48 -0.12
N ASN A 192 6.58 5.24 0.13
CA ASN A 192 7.96 4.81 0.15
C ASN A 192 8.42 4.51 -1.28
N THR A 193 9.71 4.55 -1.52
CA THR A 193 10.36 4.07 -2.75
C THR A 193 11.23 2.88 -2.43
N ILE A 194 11.00 1.77 -3.10
CA ILE A 194 11.82 0.55 -3.04
C ILE A 194 12.39 0.34 -4.44
N ALA A 195 13.70 0.15 -4.54
CA ALA A 195 14.36 0.12 -5.83
C ALA A 195 15.57 -0.83 -5.84
N ALA A 196 15.95 -1.28 -7.04
CA ALA A 196 17.18 -2.02 -7.30
C ALA A 196 17.86 -1.48 -8.55
N ASP A 197 19.17 -1.63 -8.64
CA ASP A 197 19.92 -1.22 -9.83
C ASP A 197 20.85 -2.34 -10.35
N SER A 198 21.28 -2.20 -11.61
CA SER A 198 22.16 -3.15 -12.28
C SER A 198 23.54 -3.28 -11.63
N ARG A 199 23.90 -2.39 -10.70
CA ARG A 199 25.16 -2.44 -9.92
C ARG A 199 25.03 -3.29 -8.66
N GLY A 200 23.84 -3.86 -8.41
CA GLY A 200 23.57 -4.73 -7.28
C GLY A 200 23.25 -3.99 -5.97
N LYS A 201 22.76 -2.78 -6.03
CA LYS A 201 22.24 -2.08 -4.83
C LYS A 201 20.73 -2.26 -4.72
N ALA A 202 20.25 -2.53 -3.50
CA ALA A 202 18.86 -2.50 -3.09
C ALA A 202 18.62 -1.26 -2.20
N LEU A 203 17.54 -0.51 -2.44
CA LEU A 203 17.21 0.75 -1.78
C LEU A 203 15.82 0.70 -1.16
N PHE A 204 15.71 1.12 0.09
CA PHE A 204 14.50 1.64 0.71
C PHE A 204 14.66 3.13 0.98
N ALA A 205 13.68 3.96 0.62
CA ALA A 205 13.67 5.39 0.94
C ALA A 205 12.24 5.86 1.22
N GLN A 206 12.01 6.46 2.40
CA GLN A 206 10.71 7.06 2.74
C GLN A 206 10.73 8.58 2.56
N ILE A 207 11.36 9.10 1.51
CA ILE A 207 11.41 10.52 1.22
C ILE A 207 10.10 10.94 0.54
N GLN A 208 9.23 11.61 1.29
CA GLN A 208 7.91 12.03 0.86
C GLN A 208 7.58 13.45 1.37
N VAL A 209 6.42 13.97 1.04
CA VAL A 209 5.98 15.28 1.53
C VAL A 209 5.18 15.11 2.82
N LEU A 210 5.80 15.37 3.96
CA LEU A 210 5.17 15.40 5.28
C LEU A 210 5.25 16.81 5.88
N PRO A 211 4.34 17.19 6.79
CA PRO A 211 4.45 18.43 7.53
C PRO A 211 5.75 18.54 8.32
N ASN A 212 6.30 19.73 8.43
CA ASN A 212 7.50 20.01 9.24
C ASN A 212 7.16 19.96 10.75
N VAL A 213 6.87 18.75 11.24
CA VAL A 213 6.55 18.46 12.63
C VAL A 213 7.55 17.44 13.15
N THR A 214 8.62 17.93 13.78
CA THR A 214 9.54 17.09 14.55
C THR A 214 8.93 16.73 15.89
N ASP A 215 9.45 15.70 16.58
CA ASP A 215 8.99 15.35 17.92
C ASP A 215 9.11 16.52 18.90
N GLU A 216 10.21 17.28 18.85
CA GLU A 216 10.39 18.50 19.65
C GLU A 216 9.35 19.59 19.31
N PHE A 217 9.02 19.75 18.02
CA PHE A 217 7.98 20.70 17.60
C PHE A 217 6.61 20.23 18.10
N ALA A 218 6.30 18.96 17.99
CA ALA A 218 5.06 18.35 18.47
C ALA A 218 4.90 18.52 19.99
N ASP A 219 5.95 18.27 20.77
CA ASP A 219 5.95 18.45 22.23
C ASP A 219 5.64 19.89 22.64
N ARG A 220 6.17 20.86 21.91
CA ARG A 220 5.95 22.28 22.21
C ARG A 220 4.61 22.82 21.72
N CYS A 221 4.09 22.28 20.62
CA CYS A 221 2.99 22.88 19.87
C CYS A 221 1.69 22.08 19.82
N ASN A 222 1.68 20.82 20.21
CA ASN A 222 0.43 20.07 20.33
C ASN A 222 -0.47 20.63 21.43
N THR A 223 -1.77 20.60 21.18
CA THR A 223 -2.80 20.75 22.24
C THR A 223 -2.86 19.47 23.09
N LEU A 224 -3.67 19.47 24.15
CA LEU A 224 -3.86 18.26 24.97
C LEU A 224 -4.36 17.08 24.12
N LEU A 225 -5.34 17.31 23.25
CA LEU A 225 -5.81 16.30 22.29
C LEU A 225 -4.72 15.93 21.31
N GLY A 226 -3.92 16.89 20.84
CA GLY A 226 -2.80 16.67 19.94
C GLY A 226 -1.71 15.78 20.55
N HIS A 227 -1.39 15.93 21.82
CA HIS A 227 -0.46 15.03 22.50
C HIS A 227 -0.97 13.59 22.55
N LEU A 228 -2.28 13.41 22.77
CA LEU A 228 -2.89 12.08 22.79
C LEU A 228 -2.85 11.42 21.39
N THR A 229 -3.34 12.12 20.37
CA THR A 229 -3.40 11.60 18.99
C THR A 229 -2.00 11.39 18.39
N PHE A 230 -1.03 12.23 18.75
CA PHE A 230 0.35 12.09 18.30
C PHE A 230 1.02 10.85 18.90
N ARG A 231 0.75 10.54 20.18
CA ARG A 231 1.25 9.28 20.79
C ARG A 231 0.60 8.04 20.19
N GLN A 232 -0.67 8.09 19.85
CA GLN A 232 -1.41 6.92 19.35
C GLN A 232 -1.17 6.66 17.86
N GLY A 233 -1.08 7.70 17.03
CA GLY A 233 -1.03 7.54 15.57
C GLY A 233 -0.32 8.70 14.86
N ALA A 234 0.61 9.38 15.53
CA ALA A 234 1.44 10.45 14.96
C ALA A 234 0.67 11.66 14.38
N LEU A 235 -0.65 11.77 14.64
CA LEU A 235 -1.46 12.91 14.21
C LEU A 235 -1.26 14.10 15.15
N ALA A 236 -0.58 15.14 14.65
CA ALA A 236 -0.42 16.40 15.38
C ALA A 236 -1.70 17.25 15.30
N ILE A 237 -2.17 17.73 16.46
CA ILE A 237 -3.21 18.76 16.56
C ILE A 237 -2.58 19.97 17.27
N LEU A 238 -2.21 20.95 16.45
CA LEU A 238 -1.39 22.09 16.86
C LEU A 238 -2.22 23.21 17.50
N ASP A 239 -1.60 23.97 18.41
CA ASP A 239 -2.21 25.12 19.06
C ASP A 239 -2.30 26.32 18.10
N GLY A 240 -3.48 26.57 17.57
CA GLY A 240 -3.76 27.66 16.65
C GLY A 240 -3.78 29.06 17.30
N THR A 241 -3.66 29.14 18.61
CA THR A 241 -3.55 30.45 19.30
C THR A 241 -2.15 31.07 19.18
N ARG A 242 -1.16 30.29 18.77
CA ARG A 242 0.24 30.69 18.64
C ARG A 242 0.71 30.56 17.19
N SER A 243 1.05 31.67 16.54
CA SER A 243 1.58 31.65 15.18
C SER A 243 2.90 30.87 15.06
N SER A 244 3.69 30.79 16.13
CA SER A 244 4.92 30.00 16.23
C SER A 244 4.69 28.49 16.17
N CYS A 245 3.46 28.04 16.31
CA CYS A 245 3.06 26.62 16.18
C CYS A 245 2.52 26.26 14.78
N ALA A 246 2.61 27.17 13.79
CA ALA A 246 2.46 26.81 12.41
C ALA A 246 3.77 26.18 11.87
N PRO A 247 3.72 25.05 11.14
CA PRO A 247 4.91 24.43 10.57
C PRO A 247 5.64 25.41 9.64
N GLY A 248 6.85 25.81 10.05
CA GLY A 248 7.68 26.76 9.32
C GLY A 248 8.49 26.11 8.18
N ARG A 249 9.34 26.90 7.52
CA ARG A 249 10.27 26.39 6.50
C ARG A 249 11.48 25.72 7.18
N ALA A 250 11.73 24.46 6.87
CA ALA A 250 12.97 23.77 7.21
C ALA A 250 14.07 24.05 6.17
N ALA A 251 15.34 23.79 6.53
CA ALA A 251 16.46 23.91 5.61
C ALA A 251 16.31 22.90 4.44
N GLY A 252 16.78 23.28 3.25
CA GLY A 252 16.77 22.39 2.08
C GLY A 252 15.39 22.07 1.52
N THR A 253 14.29 22.70 2.02
CA THR A 253 12.95 22.44 1.52
C THR A 253 12.54 23.32 0.35
N VAL A 254 11.89 22.70 -0.65
CA VAL A 254 11.41 23.40 -1.86
C VAL A 254 10.16 24.25 -1.60
N GLN A 255 9.43 23.97 -0.53
CA GLN A 255 8.28 24.78 -0.08
C GLN A 255 8.30 24.92 1.46
N PRO A 256 7.65 25.96 2.04
CA PRO A 256 7.46 26.02 3.49
C PRO A 256 6.50 24.93 3.97
N GLY A 257 6.58 24.61 5.27
CA GLY A 257 5.67 23.71 5.94
C GLY A 257 5.96 22.21 5.76
N ILE A 258 7.02 21.83 5.02
CA ILE A 258 7.41 20.43 4.84
C ILE A 258 8.69 20.09 5.59
N LEU A 259 8.83 18.82 5.97
CA LEU A 259 9.96 18.28 6.70
C LEU A 259 11.23 18.29 5.82
N ASP A 260 12.38 18.54 6.45
CA ASP A 260 13.70 18.50 5.79
C ASP A 260 13.94 17.14 5.12
N PRO A 261 14.32 17.09 3.83
CA PRO A 261 14.57 15.83 3.13
C PRO A 261 15.75 15.01 3.69
N GLY A 262 16.58 15.61 4.54
CA GLY A 262 17.65 14.92 5.26
C GLY A 262 17.18 14.10 6.46
N ARG A 263 15.96 14.33 6.95
CA ARG A 263 15.43 13.66 8.15
C ARG A 263 14.71 12.34 7.88
N TYR A 264 14.56 11.95 6.63
CA TYR A 264 13.84 10.74 6.26
C TYR A 264 14.72 9.49 6.29
N PRO A 265 14.16 8.33 6.66
CA PRO A 265 14.88 7.06 6.61
C PRO A 265 15.23 6.67 5.17
N VAL A 266 16.49 6.32 4.97
CA VAL A 266 17.03 5.77 3.73
C VAL A 266 17.97 4.64 4.09
N LEU A 267 17.79 3.47 3.45
CA LEU A 267 18.62 2.29 3.64
C LEU A 267 19.05 1.74 2.28
N THR A 268 20.34 1.59 2.07
CA THR A 268 20.92 0.93 0.88
C THR A 268 21.67 -0.32 1.31
N ARG A 269 21.33 -1.47 0.69
CA ARG A 269 21.86 -2.77 1.05
C ARG A 269 22.42 -3.51 -0.17
N ALA A 270 23.35 -4.44 0.08
CA ALA A 270 23.83 -5.38 -0.92
C ALA A 270 23.05 -6.72 -0.88
N ASP A 271 22.32 -6.99 0.21
CA ASP A 271 21.49 -8.17 0.37
C ASP A 271 20.03 -7.89 -0.05
N TYR A 272 19.20 -7.25 0.80
CA TYR A 272 17.83 -6.92 0.43
C TYR A 272 17.24 -5.79 1.25
N VAL A 273 16.15 -5.22 0.75
CA VAL A 273 15.20 -4.41 1.51
C VAL A 273 13.78 -4.80 1.10
N THR A 274 12.83 -4.68 2.03
CA THR A 274 11.41 -4.96 1.76
C THR A 274 10.50 -3.97 2.47
N ASN A 275 9.30 -3.76 1.92
CA ASN A 275 8.23 -3.05 2.60
C ASN A 275 6.86 -3.58 2.17
N SER A 276 5.98 -3.78 3.13
CA SER A 276 4.59 -4.19 2.94
C SER A 276 3.62 -3.26 3.67
N ASN A 277 3.88 -1.94 3.60
CA ASN A 277 3.11 -0.82 4.17
C ASN A 277 3.26 -0.56 5.66
N ASP A 278 3.96 -1.38 6.41
CA ASP A 278 4.39 -1.00 7.76
C ASP A 278 5.48 0.07 7.68
N SER A 279 5.83 0.68 8.82
CA SER A 279 6.85 1.72 8.86
C SER A 279 8.23 1.22 8.42
N TYR A 280 9.13 2.16 8.19
CA TYR A 280 10.51 1.96 7.77
C TYR A 280 11.32 1.02 8.67
N TRP A 281 10.92 0.83 9.92
CA TRP A 281 11.71 0.20 10.98
C TRP A 281 12.32 -1.14 10.58
N LEU A 282 11.53 -2.06 9.98
CA LEU A 282 11.99 -3.39 9.57
C LEU A 282 12.09 -3.54 8.04
N SER A 283 12.54 -2.49 7.34
CA SER A 283 12.84 -2.61 5.90
C SER A 283 13.94 -3.64 5.64
N ASN A 284 14.83 -3.84 6.59
CA ASN A 284 15.71 -5.00 6.74
C ASN A 284 15.88 -5.27 8.25
N PRO A 285 15.57 -6.47 8.76
CA PRO A 285 15.65 -6.76 10.19
C PRO A 285 17.08 -6.84 10.74
N ASP A 286 18.10 -7.06 9.88
CA ASP A 286 19.50 -7.07 10.30
C ASP A 286 20.06 -5.65 10.49
N GLU A 287 19.37 -4.63 9.94
CA GLU A 287 19.70 -3.22 10.11
C GLU A 287 18.42 -2.40 10.34
N PRO A 288 17.77 -2.53 11.51
CA PRO A 288 16.54 -1.80 11.83
C PRO A 288 16.80 -0.29 11.86
N LEU A 289 15.96 0.45 11.13
CA LEU A 289 16.03 1.91 11.08
C LEU A 289 15.35 2.50 12.32
N THR A 290 16.07 3.33 13.09
CA THR A 290 15.57 3.92 14.34
C THR A 290 16.04 5.38 14.51
N GLY A 291 15.35 6.14 15.38
CA GLY A 291 15.72 7.51 15.74
C GLY A 291 15.11 8.57 14.83
N TYR A 292 14.00 8.27 14.17
CA TYR A 292 13.28 9.21 13.30
C TYR A 292 12.08 9.84 14.02
N ASP A 293 11.68 11.04 13.55
CA ASP A 293 10.49 11.72 14.08
C ASP A 293 9.24 10.86 13.92
N ARG A 294 8.40 10.84 14.93
CA ARG A 294 7.20 10.00 14.99
C ARG A 294 6.22 10.22 13.84
N ILE A 295 6.16 11.44 13.29
CA ILE A 295 5.32 11.75 12.12
C ILE A 295 5.66 10.89 10.88
N ILE A 296 6.85 10.33 10.81
CA ILE A 296 7.33 9.48 9.71
C ILE A 296 6.81 8.04 9.84
N GLY A 297 6.69 7.53 11.07
CA GLY A 297 6.19 6.18 11.33
C GLY A 297 6.63 5.63 12.68
N ASP A 298 6.09 4.47 13.03
CA ASP A 298 6.33 3.80 14.31
C ASP A 298 7.56 2.90 14.27
N GLU A 299 8.30 2.90 15.37
CA GLU A 299 9.39 1.99 15.66
C GLU A 299 8.98 1.02 16.77
N LYS A 300 9.60 -0.17 16.80
CA LYS A 300 9.42 -1.18 17.87
C LYS A 300 7.95 -1.52 18.14
N ALA A 301 7.12 -1.47 17.10
CA ALA A 301 5.71 -1.86 17.14
C ALA A 301 5.48 -3.14 16.34
N ALA A 302 4.45 -3.91 16.70
CA ALA A 302 4.09 -5.14 16.01
C ALA A 302 3.88 -4.88 14.51
N ARG A 303 4.41 -5.78 13.69
CA ARG A 303 4.26 -5.72 12.22
C ARG A 303 3.06 -6.55 11.78
N SER A 304 2.47 -6.11 10.68
CA SER A 304 1.41 -6.88 10.02
C SER A 304 1.89 -8.28 9.63
N LEU A 305 0.99 -9.25 9.55
CA LEU A 305 1.33 -10.60 9.09
C LEU A 305 1.91 -10.57 7.68
N ARG A 306 1.51 -9.61 6.83
CA ARG A 306 2.04 -9.47 5.47
C ARG A 306 3.51 -8.99 5.46
N THR A 307 3.89 -8.08 6.32
CA THR A 307 5.30 -7.68 6.50
C THR A 307 6.12 -8.85 7.02
N ARG A 308 5.63 -9.55 8.04
CA ARG A 308 6.31 -10.74 8.59
C ARG A 308 6.46 -11.84 7.53
N SER A 309 5.41 -12.12 6.77
CA SER A 309 5.42 -13.07 5.65
C SER A 309 6.49 -12.73 4.62
N GLY A 310 6.60 -11.46 4.21
CA GLY A 310 7.60 -11.01 3.25
C GLY A 310 9.03 -11.20 3.77
N LEU A 311 9.29 -10.86 5.03
CA LEU A 311 10.59 -11.05 5.68
C LEU A 311 10.96 -12.54 5.82
N VAL A 312 10.00 -13.37 6.24
CA VAL A 312 10.18 -14.83 6.38
C VAL A 312 10.43 -15.45 4.99
N ALA A 313 9.66 -15.07 3.97
CA ALA A 313 9.83 -15.61 2.62
C ALA A 313 11.20 -15.27 2.02
N VAL A 314 11.70 -14.05 2.23
CA VAL A 314 13.06 -13.67 1.79
C VAL A 314 14.12 -14.47 2.54
N ARG A 315 13.98 -14.62 3.87
CA ARG A 315 14.91 -15.41 4.67
C ARG A 315 14.94 -16.88 4.26
N ASP A 316 13.77 -17.47 4.06
CA ASP A 316 13.63 -18.88 3.65
C ASP A 316 14.29 -19.10 2.29
N GLN A 317 14.05 -18.23 1.30
CA GLN A 317 14.68 -18.31 -0.02
C GLN A 317 16.21 -18.16 0.06
N LEU A 318 16.71 -17.25 0.88
CA LEU A 318 18.17 -17.07 1.07
C LEU A 318 18.82 -18.27 1.75
N ALA A 319 18.09 -19.02 2.57
CA ALA A 319 18.56 -20.26 3.17
C ALA A 319 18.66 -21.41 2.12
N GLU A 320 17.80 -21.39 1.09
CA GLU A 320 17.82 -22.35 -0.02
C GLU A 320 18.87 -21.96 -1.08
N GLY A 321 19.13 -20.68 -1.28
CA GLY A 321 20.10 -20.17 -2.26
C GLY A 321 19.90 -18.69 -2.56
N ARG A 322 20.69 -18.19 -3.53
CA ARG A 322 20.60 -16.82 -4.00
C ARG A 322 19.37 -16.67 -4.93
N PHE A 323 18.75 -15.51 -4.87
CA PHE A 323 17.57 -15.20 -5.69
C PHE A 323 17.88 -15.21 -7.19
N THR A 324 17.00 -15.85 -7.93
CA THR A 324 16.82 -15.66 -9.37
C THR A 324 15.53 -14.88 -9.65
N ARG A 325 15.33 -14.44 -10.89
CA ARG A 325 14.06 -13.86 -11.33
C ARG A 325 12.88 -14.84 -11.13
N ALA A 326 13.10 -16.12 -11.41
CA ALA A 326 12.07 -17.14 -11.27
C ALA A 326 11.62 -17.33 -9.81
N ASP A 327 12.55 -17.30 -8.85
CA ASP A 327 12.23 -17.39 -7.43
C ASP A 327 11.36 -16.20 -6.99
N MET A 328 11.67 -14.99 -7.45
CA MET A 328 10.89 -13.80 -7.16
C MET A 328 9.47 -13.87 -7.75
N GLN A 329 9.32 -14.42 -8.96
CA GLN A 329 8.01 -14.66 -9.56
C GLN A 329 7.20 -15.70 -8.77
N SER A 330 7.86 -16.77 -8.34
CA SER A 330 7.23 -17.83 -7.54
C SER A 330 6.80 -17.32 -6.17
N LEU A 331 7.59 -16.47 -5.54
CA LEU A 331 7.33 -15.91 -4.22
C LEU A 331 5.99 -15.18 -4.15
N VAL A 332 5.67 -14.34 -5.14
CA VAL A 332 4.39 -13.61 -5.14
C VAL A 332 3.20 -14.53 -5.40
N PHE A 333 3.37 -15.56 -6.23
CA PHE A 333 2.31 -16.49 -6.62
C PHE A 333 2.24 -17.78 -5.80
N ALA A 334 3.11 -17.95 -4.80
CA ALA A 334 2.99 -19.03 -3.83
C ALA A 334 1.66 -18.98 -3.08
N ASN A 335 1.02 -17.81 -3.01
CA ASN A 335 -0.22 -17.58 -2.26
C ASN A 335 -0.14 -18.13 -0.82
N ARG A 336 1.08 -18.12 -0.27
CA ARG A 336 1.42 -18.59 1.07
C ARG A 336 0.57 -17.86 2.09
N ASN A 337 -0.13 -18.60 2.94
CA ASN A 337 -0.98 -18.04 3.98
C ASN A 337 -0.24 -18.06 5.32
N HIS A 338 0.41 -16.96 5.67
CA HIS A 338 1.24 -16.90 6.88
C HIS A 338 0.43 -17.02 8.18
N ALA A 339 -0.81 -16.55 8.20
CA ALA A 339 -1.72 -16.80 9.31
C ALA A 339 -1.99 -18.31 9.48
N GLY A 340 -2.16 -19.02 8.36
CA GLY A 340 -2.30 -20.49 8.35
C GLY A 340 -1.08 -21.19 8.90
N GLU A 341 0.13 -20.77 8.51
CA GLU A 341 1.38 -21.33 9.03
C GLU A 341 1.50 -21.19 10.54
N LEU A 342 1.07 -20.06 11.09
CA LEU A 342 1.15 -19.77 12.52
C LEU A 342 0.01 -20.40 13.33
N ALA A 343 -1.18 -20.58 12.74
CA ALA A 343 -2.38 -20.89 13.51
C ALA A 343 -3.17 -22.12 13.05
N ALA A 344 -2.98 -22.67 11.83
CA ALA A 344 -3.86 -23.73 11.31
C ALA A 344 -3.84 -24.99 12.18
N SER A 345 -2.66 -25.47 12.60
CA SER A 345 -2.55 -26.65 13.46
C SER A 345 -3.24 -26.45 14.81
N GLY A 346 -3.06 -25.29 15.43
CA GLY A 346 -3.74 -24.91 16.67
C GLY A 346 -5.25 -24.76 16.49
N THR A 347 -5.69 -24.21 15.35
CA THR A 347 -7.11 -24.09 15.00
C THR A 347 -7.75 -25.47 14.84
N VAL A 348 -7.06 -26.42 14.18
CA VAL A 348 -7.54 -27.83 14.09
C VAL A 348 -7.65 -28.47 15.47
N ALA A 349 -6.66 -28.30 16.34
CA ALA A 349 -6.69 -28.81 17.71
C ALA A 349 -7.86 -28.23 18.52
N MET A 350 -8.04 -26.89 18.44
CA MET A 350 -9.17 -26.18 19.05
C MET A 350 -10.52 -26.68 18.51
N CYS A 351 -10.64 -26.84 17.19
CA CYS A 351 -11.84 -27.33 16.53
C CYS A 351 -12.22 -28.72 17.00
N ARG A 352 -11.25 -29.63 17.13
CA ARG A 352 -11.47 -30.99 17.65
C ARG A 352 -11.89 -31.02 19.12
N ASP A 353 -11.29 -30.16 19.94
CA ASP A 353 -11.70 -29.96 21.34
C ASP A 353 -13.16 -29.52 21.44
N MET A 354 -13.61 -28.66 20.52
CA MET A 354 -15.00 -28.22 20.39
C MET A 354 -15.94 -29.30 19.78
N ARG A 355 -15.39 -30.40 19.28
CA ARG A 355 -16.13 -31.52 18.66
C ARG A 355 -16.98 -31.10 17.45
N LEU A 356 -16.47 -30.22 16.60
CA LEU A 356 -17.23 -29.72 15.48
C LEU A 356 -17.30 -30.69 14.28
N GLY A 357 -16.45 -31.72 14.23
CA GLY A 357 -16.46 -32.74 13.16
C GLY A 357 -15.93 -32.22 11.83
N GLU A 358 -16.78 -32.17 10.82
CA GLU A 358 -16.44 -31.83 9.42
C GLU A 358 -15.51 -30.61 9.23
N PRO A 359 -15.73 -29.43 9.84
CA PRO A 359 -14.82 -28.28 9.69
C PRO A 359 -13.38 -28.59 10.10
N CYS A 360 -13.20 -29.45 11.12
CA CYS A 360 -11.88 -29.81 11.61
C CYS A 360 -11.10 -30.68 10.61
N ASP A 361 -11.80 -31.58 9.92
CA ASP A 361 -11.21 -32.46 8.93
C ASP A 361 -10.86 -31.70 7.65
N ILE A 362 -11.67 -30.70 7.28
CA ILE A 362 -11.40 -29.80 6.15
C ILE A 362 -10.14 -28.98 6.44
N LEU A 363 -10.07 -28.31 7.60
CA LEU A 363 -8.90 -27.52 8.00
C LEU A 363 -7.64 -28.37 8.17
N ALA A 364 -7.77 -29.62 8.62
CA ALA A 364 -6.64 -30.54 8.75
C ALA A 364 -6.07 -31.02 7.41
N LYS A 365 -6.88 -31.00 6.33
CA LYS A 365 -6.49 -31.36 4.97
C LYS A 365 -6.10 -30.16 4.10
N TRP A 366 -6.30 -28.96 4.60
CA TRP A 366 -5.98 -27.74 3.85
C TRP A 366 -4.47 -27.64 3.60
N ASP A 367 -4.09 -27.25 2.39
CA ASP A 367 -2.70 -27.14 1.92
C ASP A 367 -1.95 -25.90 2.46
N GLY A 368 -2.60 -25.04 3.26
CA GLY A 368 -1.99 -23.83 3.83
C GLY A 368 -1.86 -22.69 2.83
N THR A 369 -2.41 -22.82 1.62
CA THR A 369 -2.33 -21.78 0.59
C THR A 369 -3.68 -21.14 0.32
N ALA A 370 -3.67 -19.98 -0.37
CA ALA A 370 -4.85 -19.33 -0.90
C ALA A 370 -4.90 -19.44 -2.43
N ASP A 371 -4.57 -20.60 -2.97
CA ASP A 371 -4.73 -20.86 -4.39
C ASP A 371 -6.21 -21.00 -4.77
N ALA A 372 -6.55 -20.68 -6.03
CA ALA A 372 -7.94 -20.78 -6.48
C ALA A 372 -8.53 -22.19 -6.30
N GLY A 373 -7.71 -23.25 -6.40
CA GLY A 373 -8.13 -24.63 -6.17
C GLY A 373 -8.11 -25.08 -4.71
N SER A 374 -7.59 -24.26 -3.79
CA SER A 374 -7.37 -24.64 -2.39
C SER A 374 -8.67 -24.85 -1.63
N ARG A 375 -8.85 -26.03 -1.03
CA ARG A 375 -10.00 -26.38 -0.21
C ARG A 375 -9.68 -26.16 1.26
N GLY A 376 -10.60 -25.53 1.99
CA GLY A 376 -10.35 -25.07 3.37
C GLY A 376 -9.85 -23.62 3.44
N ALA A 377 -9.26 -23.07 2.38
CA ALA A 377 -8.82 -21.67 2.33
C ALA A 377 -9.95 -20.68 2.60
N LEU A 378 -11.13 -20.90 2.01
CA LEU A 378 -12.31 -20.03 2.23
C LEU A 378 -12.80 -20.11 3.67
N LEU A 379 -12.87 -21.30 4.26
CA LEU A 379 -13.25 -21.48 5.66
C LEU A 379 -12.25 -20.80 6.60
N PHE A 380 -10.95 -20.97 6.35
CA PHE A 380 -9.91 -20.34 7.15
C PHE A 380 -9.93 -18.82 7.01
N ASP A 381 -10.11 -18.26 5.81
CA ASP A 381 -10.24 -16.81 5.60
C ASP A 381 -11.43 -16.22 6.38
N ARG A 382 -12.62 -16.86 6.32
CA ARG A 382 -13.80 -16.37 7.03
C ARG A 382 -13.64 -16.44 8.55
N TYR A 383 -12.96 -17.47 9.02
CA TYR A 383 -12.56 -17.64 10.41
C TYR A 383 -11.56 -16.57 10.85
N TRP A 384 -10.45 -16.43 10.08
CA TRP A 384 -9.35 -15.59 10.49
C TRP A 384 -9.71 -14.11 10.54
N ARG A 385 -10.51 -13.61 9.63
CA ARG A 385 -11.03 -12.22 9.64
C ARG A 385 -11.77 -11.85 10.92
N ARG A 386 -12.25 -12.82 11.69
CA ARG A 386 -12.92 -12.60 12.98
C ARG A 386 -12.01 -12.87 14.17
N ALA A 387 -11.03 -13.73 13.97
CA ALA A 387 -10.13 -14.15 15.04
C ALA A 387 -8.93 -13.21 15.19
N THR A 388 -8.50 -12.53 14.11
CA THR A 388 -7.24 -11.78 14.08
C THR A 388 -7.16 -10.65 15.11
N ASP A 389 -8.30 -10.04 15.47
CA ASP A 389 -8.39 -8.96 16.45
C ASP A 389 -8.60 -9.44 17.89
N ALA A 390 -8.61 -10.76 18.12
CA ALA A 390 -8.75 -11.30 19.47
C ALA A 390 -7.51 -11.01 20.32
N TRP A 391 -7.68 -10.28 21.41
CA TRP A 391 -6.59 -9.84 22.29
C TRP A 391 -5.82 -11.01 22.94
N ASP A 392 -6.45 -12.19 23.05
CA ASP A 392 -5.90 -13.42 23.63
C ASP A 392 -5.52 -14.47 22.58
N LEU A 393 -5.35 -14.06 21.32
CA LEU A 393 -5.10 -14.96 20.19
C LEU A 393 -3.76 -15.71 20.31
N TRP A 394 -2.77 -15.04 20.87
CA TRP A 394 -1.40 -15.53 20.96
C TRP A 394 -0.96 -15.73 22.41
N LYS A 395 -0.24 -16.83 22.70
CA LYS A 395 0.35 -17.08 24.02
C LYS A 395 1.64 -16.29 24.21
N THR A 396 2.43 -16.13 23.15
CA THR A 396 3.63 -15.31 23.14
C THR A 396 3.28 -13.95 22.53
N PRO A 397 3.29 -12.87 23.33
CA PRO A 397 2.98 -11.53 22.84
C PRO A 397 4.09 -11.00 21.93
N PHE A 398 3.85 -9.84 21.32
CA PHE A 398 4.86 -9.12 20.55
C PHE A 398 6.09 -8.79 21.41
N ASP A 399 7.28 -9.06 20.85
CA ASP A 399 8.57 -8.71 21.40
C ASP A 399 9.36 -7.89 20.36
N ALA A 400 9.75 -6.67 20.72
CA ALA A 400 10.54 -5.79 19.85
C ALA A 400 11.97 -6.30 19.59
N PHE A 401 12.46 -7.29 20.36
CA PHE A 401 13.74 -7.96 20.13
C PHE A 401 13.64 -9.18 19.21
N ASP A 402 12.42 -9.69 19.00
CA ASP A 402 12.11 -10.76 18.04
C ASP A 402 10.88 -10.39 17.19
N PRO A 403 10.92 -9.27 16.47
CA PRO A 403 9.73 -8.67 15.87
C PRO A 403 9.21 -9.44 14.64
N VAL A 404 10.05 -10.22 13.98
CA VAL A 404 9.65 -11.03 12.81
C VAL A 404 8.87 -12.27 13.23
N ASN A 405 9.27 -12.90 14.37
CA ASN A 405 8.67 -14.15 14.80
C ASN A 405 7.57 -13.98 15.85
N THR A 406 7.32 -12.75 16.37
CA THR A 406 6.32 -12.49 17.39
C THR A 406 5.24 -11.50 16.91
N PRO A 407 3.98 -11.62 17.38
CA PRO A 407 3.45 -12.64 18.31
C PRO A 407 3.35 -14.03 17.67
N ARG A 408 3.34 -15.09 18.49
CA ARG A 408 3.27 -16.49 18.05
C ARG A 408 2.59 -17.39 19.09
N ASP A 409 2.54 -18.70 18.81
CA ASP A 409 1.98 -19.74 19.68
C ASP A 409 0.48 -19.55 19.88
N PHE A 410 -0.29 -20.01 18.88
CA PHE A 410 -1.74 -19.88 18.86
C PHE A 410 -2.40 -20.40 20.15
N ASN A 411 -3.28 -19.58 20.75
CA ASN A 411 -3.99 -19.93 21.97
C ASN A 411 -5.28 -20.71 21.68
N THR A 412 -5.22 -22.02 21.78
CA THR A 412 -6.38 -22.92 21.61
C THR A 412 -7.48 -22.71 22.66
N GLY A 413 -7.17 -22.02 23.76
CA GLY A 413 -8.13 -21.66 24.81
C GLY A 413 -8.88 -20.35 24.55
N SER A 414 -8.50 -19.55 23.53
CA SER A 414 -9.14 -18.28 23.22
C SER A 414 -10.63 -18.45 22.94
N TRP A 415 -11.46 -17.80 23.78
CA TRP A 415 -12.91 -17.81 23.58
C TRP A 415 -13.30 -17.07 22.28
N ALA A 416 -12.63 -15.97 21.98
CA ALA A 416 -12.90 -15.19 20.79
C ALA A 416 -12.57 -15.97 19.50
N ALA A 417 -11.44 -16.70 19.47
CA ALA A 417 -11.09 -17.56 18.35
C ALA A 417 -12.09 -18.74 18.19
N ARG A 418 -12.53 -19.35 19.30
CA ARG A 418 -13.55 -20.41 19.29
C ARG A 418 -14.88 -19.91 18.71
N LYS A 419 -15.32 -18.73 19.17
CA LYS A 419 -16.53 -18.08 18.64
C LYS A 419 -16.38 -17.75 17.15
N ALA A 420 -15.25 -17.19 16.75
CA ALA A 420 -14.96 -16.84 15.36
C ALA A 420 -15.09 -18.04 14.41
N LEU A 421 -14.63 -19.23 14.85
CA LEU A 421 -14.75 -20.45 14.04
C LEU A 421 -16.21 -20.90 13.89
N LEU A 422 -16.99 -20.86 14.98
CA LEU A 422 -18.43 -21.18 14.93
C LEU A 422 -19.18 -20.21 14.00
N ASP A 423 -18.88 -18.92 14.12
CA ASP A 423 -19.50 -17.87 13.28
C ASP A 423 -19.16 -18.06 11.81
N ALA A 424 -17.90 -18.40 11.47
CA ALA A 424 -17.49 -18.67 10.11
C ALA A 424 -18.17 -19.89 9.49
N VAL A 425 -18.25 -20.99 10.25
CA VAL A 425 -18.99 -22.21 9.84
C VAL A 425 -20.47 -21.91 9.63
N GLY A 426 -21.09 -21.16 10.54
CA GLY A 426 -22.50 -20.75 10.45
C GLY A 426 -22.76 -19.85 9.25
N GLU A 427 -21.86 -18.92 8.98
CA GLU A 427 -21.95 -18.00 7.84
C GLU A 427 -21.89 -18.73 6.49
N LEU A 428 -20.94 -19.65 6.31
CA LEU A 428 -20.81 -20.44 5.08
C LEU A 428 -22.06 -21.30 4.87
N LYS A 429 -22.51 -22.02 5.90
CA LYS A 429 -23.72 -22.86 5.84
C LYS A 429 -24.97 -22.04 5.53
N SER A 430 -25.17 -20.89 6.16
CA SER A 430 -26.32 -20.01 5.90
C SER A 430 -26.28 -19.37 4.52
N SER A 431 -25.09 -19.26 3.93
CA SER A 431 -24.91 -18.79 2.55
C SER A 431 -25.01 -19.91 1.51
N GLY A 432 -25.28 -21.16 1.93
CA GLY A 432 -25.33 -22.32 1.04
C GLY A 432 -23.99 -22.69 0.42
N ILE A 433 -22.87 -22.31 1.05
CA ILE A 433 -21.51 -22.53 0.55
C ILE A 433 -20.93 -23.76 1.26
N PRO A 434 -20.50 -24.80 0.53
CA PRO A 434 -19.79 -25.94 1.12
C PRO A 434 -18.54 -25.49 1.88
N LEU A 435 -18.31 -26.08 3.06
CA LEU A 435 -17.15 -25.70 3.89
C LEU A 435 -15.81 -26.02 3.21
N ASP A 436 -15.79 -26.99 2.31
CA ASP A 436 -14.65 -27.42 1.51
C ASP A 436 -14.66 -26.84 0.08
N ALA A 437 -15.47 -25.83 -0.21
CA ALA A 437 -15.51 -25.21 -1.51
C ALA A 437 -14.11 -24.71 -1.92
N PRO A 438 -13.67 -24.93 -3.18
CA PRO A 438 -12.47 -24.31 -3.69
C PRO A 438 -12.57 -22.77 -3.61
N LEU A 439 -11.47 -22.09 -3.22
CA LEU A 439 -11.48 -20.64 -3.06
C LEU A 439 -11.96 -19.92 -4.32
N GLY A 440 -11.51 -20.35 -5.49
CA GLY A 440 -11.80 -19.71 -6.78
C GLY A 440 -13.26 -19.83 -7.22
N ASP A 441 -14.06 -20.73 -6.63
CA ASP A 441 -15.50 -20.78 -6.87
C ASP A 441 -16.21 -19.55 -6.28
N HIS A 442 -15.58 -18.87 -5.33
CA HIS A 442 -16.12 -17.72 -4.60
C HIS A 442 -15.26 -16.46 -4.69
N GLN A 443 -14.00 -16.56 -5.13
CA GLN A 443 -13.09 -15.44 -5.34
C GLN A 443 -12.73 -15.36 -6.83
N TYR A 444 -13.43 -14.48 -7.57
CA TYR A 444 -13.35 -14.41 -9.03
C TYR A 444 -13.67 -13.00 -9.54
N VAL A 445 -13.41 -12.78 -10.82
CA VAL A 445 -13.98 -11.67 -11.59
C VAL A 445 -14.78 -12.21 -12.76
N VAL A 446 -15.75 -11.42 -13.23
CA VAL A 446 -16.51 -11.74 -14.45
C VAL A 446 -16.01 -10.85 -15.58
N ARG A 447 -15.59 -11.47 -16.70
CA ARG A 447 -15.17 -10.77 -17.92
C ARG A 447 -15.80 -11.47 -19.11
N ASP A 448 -16.53 -10.74 -19.95
CA ASP A 448 -17.21 -11.30 -21.14
C ASP A 448 -18.14 -12.48 -20.80
N GLY A 449 -18.77 -12.47 -19.62
CA GLY A 449 -19.58 -13.58 -19.14
C GLY A 449 -18.79 -14.76 -18.57
N GLU A 450 -17.47 -14.79 -18.70
CA GLU A 450 -16.58 -15.80 -18.12
C GLU A 450 -16.28 -15.48 -16.65
N ARG A 451 -16.43 -16.47 -15.76
CA ARG A 451 -15.90 -16.42 -14.39
C ARG A 451 -14.45 -16.83 -14.41
N ILE A 452 -13.56 -15.89 -14.10
CA ILE A 452 -12.12 -16.12 -14.00
C ILE A 452 -11.77 -16.25 -12.51
N PRO A 453 -11.43 -17.46 -12.01
CA PRO A 453 -11.10 -17.69 -10.61
C PRO A 453 -9.76 -17.04 -10.26
N LEU A 454 -9.64 -16.54 -9.03
CA LEU A 454 -8.43 -15.84 -8.57
C LEU A 454 -7.93 -16.45 -7.26
N GLY A 455 -6.64 -16.78 -7.22
CA GLY A 455 -5.92 -17.06 -5.98
C GLY A 455 -5.43 -15.77 -5.31
N GLY A 456 -4.99 -15.88 -4.06
CA GLY A 456 -4.58 -14.74 -3.22
C GLY A 456 -5.56 -14.50 -2.09
N GLY A 457 -5.28 -13.49 -1.24
CA GLY A 457 -6.13 -13.19 -0.09
C GLY A 457 -5.81 -11.85 0.54
N THR A 458 -6.38 -11.57 1.70
CA THR A 458 -6.21 -10.28 2.39
C THR A 458 -4.88 -10.16 3.12
N GLU A 459 -4.55 -8.95 3.52
CA GLU A 459 -3.34 -8.65 4.30
C GLU A 459 -3.33 -9.30 5.67
N ASP A 460 -4.52 -9.48 6.29
CA ASP A 460 -4.66 -10.13 7.60
C ASP A 460 -4.26 -11.62 7.56
N LEU A 461 -4.29 -12.23 6.39
CA LEU A 461 -3.78 -13.59 6.16
C LEU A 461 -2.27 -13.64 5.94
N GLY A 462 -1.61 -12.49 5.81
CA GLY A 462 -0.19 -12.41 5.50
C GLY A 462 0.16 -12.83 4.07
N ILE A 463 -0.76 -12.66 3.11
CA ILE A 463 -0.58 -13.06 1.71
C ILE A 463 -0.04 -11.88 0.91
N LEU A 464 1.07 -12.11 0.17
CA LEU A 464 1.69 -11.07 -0.67
C LEU A 464 0.84 -10.77 -1.91
N ASN A 465 0.27 -11.77 -2.55
CA ASN A 465 -0.71 -11.60 -3.62
C ASN A 465 -2.06 -11.20 -3.03
N LYS A 466 -2.21 -9.89 -2.72
CA LYS A 466 -3.45 -9.40 -2.12
C LYS A 466 -4.61 -9.47 -3.11
N ILE A 467 -5.70 -10.11 -2.68
CA ILE A 467 -7.00 -10.11 -3.38
C ILE A 467 -8.09 -9.88 -2.36
N GLU A 468 -9.02 -9.00 -2.69
CA GLU A 468 -10.11 -8.62 -1.81
C GLU A 468 -11.43 -8.53 -2.57
N ALA A 469 -12.40 -9.30 -2.10
CA ALA A 469 -13.76 -9.29 -2.58
C ALA A 469 -14.71 -8.92 -1.42
N PRO A 470 -15.73 -8.07 -1.64
CA PRO A 470 -16.75 -7.82 -0.63
C PRO A 470 -17.55 -9.08 -0.32
N TRP A 471 -17.88 -9.27 0.95
CA TRP A 471 -18.76 -10.35 1.39
C TRP A 471 -20.20 -9.84 1.54
N THR A 472 -21.14 -10.58 0.99
CA THR A 472 -22.57 -10.29 1.14
C THR A 472 -23.21 -11.42 1.96
N PRO A 473 -23.81 -11.13 3.13
CA PRO A 473 -24.51 -12.15 3.92
C PRO A 473 -25.56 -12.91 3.08
N GLY A 474 -25.58 -14.23 3.20
CA GLY A 474 -26.46 -15.12 2.46
C GLY A 474 -26.10 -15.34 0.98
N LYS A 475 -25.03 -14.71 0.47
CA LYS A 475 -24.57 -14.88 -0.93
C LYS A 475 -23.11 -15.30 -1.04
N GLY A 476 -22.28 -14.92 -0.06
CA GLY A 476 -20.84 -15.14 -0.12
C GLY A 476 -20.08 -13.95 -0.73
N TYR A 477 -18.88 -14.20 -1.24
CA TYR A 477 -18.09 -13.20 -1.93
C TYR A 477 -18.80 -12.73 -3.22
N THR A 478 -18.68 -11.44 -3.48
CA THR A 478 -19.00 -10.84 -4.76
C THR A 478 -17.73 -10.75 -5.62
N GLU A 479 -17.80 -10.04 -6.74
CA GLU A 479 -16.65 -9.86 -7.62
C GLU A 479 -15.49 -9.16 -6.89
N VAL A 480 -14.24 -9.56 -7.20
CA VAL A 480 -13.02 -8.92 -6.69
C VAL A 480 -12.96 -7.45 -7.11
N THR A 481 -12.70 -6.58 -6.15
CA THR A 481 -12.68 -5.12 -6.35
C THR A 481 -11.32 -4.46 -6.15
N THR A 482 -10.42 -5.11 -5.41
CA THR A 482 -9.13 -4.54 -5.00
C THR A 482 -8.09 -5.65 -4.86
N GLY A 483 -6.85 -5.35 -5.15
CA GLY A 483 -5.75 -6.29 -4.93
C GLY A 483 -4.51 -5.96 -5.75
N SER A 484 -3.66 -6.96 -5.93
CA SER A 484 -2.52 -6.91 -6.84
C SER A 484 -2.96 -6.29 -8.15
N SER A 485 -2.23 -5.28 -8.63
CA SER A 485 -2.67 -4.47 -9.77
C SER A 485 -1.63 -4.45 -10.89
N TYR A 486 -0.57 -3.69 -10.78
CA TYR A 486 0.57 -3.80 -11.69
C TYR A 486 1.71 -4.53 -10.99
N VAL A 487 1.89 -5.80 -11.30
CA VAL A 487 2.97 -6.62 -10.73
C VAL A 487 4.14 -6.63 -11.70
N GLN A 488 5.34 -6.31 -11.22
CA GLN A 488 6.56 -6.36 -12.01
C GLN A 488 7.67 -7.12 -11.26
N VAL A 489 8.43 -7.94 -12.00
CA VAL A 489 9.71 -8.52 -11.56
C VAL A 489 10.76 -8.11 -12.58
N VAL A 490 11.73 -7.32 -12.14
CA VAL A 490 12.79 -6.76 -13.00
C VAL A 490 14.15 -7.30 -12.57
N SER A 491 14.85 -7.99 -13.49
CA SER A 491 16.22 -8.48 -13.34
C SER A 491 17.14 -7.80 -14.35
N PHE A 492 18.40 -7.63 -13.99
CA PHE A 492 19.44 -7.05 -14.84
C PHE A 492 20.50 -8.11 -15.15
N ASP A 493 20.43 -8.73 -16.33
CA ASP A 493 21.27 -9.91 -16.64
C ASP A 493 22.60 -9.59 -17.35
N GLY A 494 22.98 -8.31 -17.39
CA GLY A 494 24.26 -7.86 -17.95
C GLY A 494 24.16 -7.28 -19.35
N ASP A 495 23.11 -7.54 -20.06
CA ASP A 495 22.80 -6.94 -21.35
C ASP A 495 22.18 -5.53 -21.19
N ALA A 496 22.08 -4.80 -22.29
CA ALA A 496 21.42 -3.50 -22.28
C ALA A 496 19.92 -3.59 -21.98
N CYS A 497 19.32 -4.78 -22.16
CA CYS A 497 17.91 -5.04 -21.96
C CYS A 497 17.69 -5.73 -20.62
N PRO A 498 16.86 -5.15 -19.71
CA PRO A 498 16.45 -5.84 -18.50
C PRO A 498 15.52 -7.02 -18.81
N ASP A 499 15.68 -8.13 -18.09
CA ASP A 499 14.77 -9.27 -18.17
C ASP A 499 13.57 -9.04 -17.24
N THR A 500 12.48 -8.51 -17.80
CA THR A 500 11.31 -8.07 -17.05
C THR A 500 10.10 -8.97 -17.30
N ARG A 501 9.38 -9.25 -16.20
CA ARG A 501 8.06 -9.91 -16.22
C ARG A 501 7.03 -9.00 -15.58
N THR A 502 5.90 -8.82 -16.26
CA THR A 502 4.84 -7.93 -15.78
C THR A 502 3.47 -8.58 -15.84
N LEU A 503 2.55 -8.06 -15.05
CA LEU A 503 1.12 -8.34 -15.14
C LEU A 503 0.34 -7.11 -14.72
N LEU A 504 -0.60 -6.69 -15.56
CA LEU A 504 -1.68 -5.80 -15.19
C LEU A 504 -2.91 -6.68 -14.91
N THR A 505 -3.14 -7.01 -13.65
CA THR A 505 -4.02 -8.09 -13.22
C THR A 505 -5.47 -7.99 -13.69
N TYR A 506 -5.94 -6.78 -13.92
CA TYR A 506 -7.29 -6.48 -14.46
C TYR A 506 -7.27 -6.13 -15.96
N SER A 507 -6.15 -6.37 -16.65
CA SER A 507 -5.91 -6.06 -18.06
C SER A 507 -5.88 -4.55 -18.38
N GLN A 508 -5.41 -4.21 -19.59
CA GLN A 508 -5.15 -2.82 -19.98
C GLN A 508 -6.43 -2.01 -20.22
N SER A 509 -7.41 -2.62 -20.88
CA SER A 509 -8.65 -1.94 -21.27
C SER A 509 -9.78 -2.11 -20.25
N ALA A 510 -10.61 -1.07 -20.13
CA ALA A 510 -11.91 -1.14 -19.44
C ALA A 510 -13.08 -1.35 -20.42
N ASP A 511 -12.83 -1.33 -21.72
CA ASP A 511 -13.82 -1.55 -22.76
C ASP A 511 -13.99 -3.05 -23.01
N PRO A 512 -15.18 -3.62 -22.80
CA PRO A 512 -15.43 -5.05 -23.04
C PRO A 512 -15.22 -5.49 -24.49
N THR A 513 -15.26 -4.57 -25.45
CA THR A 513 -15.03 -4.89 -26.87
C THR A 513 -13.56 -4.99 -27.24
N SER A 514 -12.65 -4.56 -26.34
CA SER A 514 -11.22 -4.60 -26.55
C SER A 514 -10.65 -6.01 -26.32
N PRO A 515 -9.73 -6.50 -27.18
CA PRO A 515 -9.02 -7.75 -26.94
C PRO A 515 -8.18 -7.72 -25.64
N HIS A 516 -7.90 -6.52 -25.12
CA HIS A 516 -7.14 -6.29 -23.90
C HIS A 516 -8.03 -6.04 -22.67
N TYR A 517 -9.29 -6.53 -22.69
CA TYR A 517 -10.21 -6.42 -21.57
C TYR A 517 -9.98 -7.49 -20.48
N ALA A 518 -9.55 -8.70 -20.88
CA ALA A 518 -9.40 -9.83 -19.98
C ALA A 518 -8.13 -10.67 -20.18
N ASP A 519 -7.30 -10.34 -21.17
CA ASP A 519 -6.12 -11.11 -21.56
C ASP A 519 -5.13 -11.35 -20.41
N GLN A 520 -4.70 -10.29 -19.72
CA GLN A 520 -3.78 -10.40 -18.60
C GLN A 520 -4.48 -10.89 -17.32
N THR A 521 -5.78 -10.69 -17.15
CA THR A 521 -6.55 -11.27 -16.06
C THR A 521 -6.54 -12.81 -16.14
N ARG A 522 -6.69 -13.37 -17.36
CA ARG A 522 -6.58 -14.81 -17.58
C ARG A 522 -5.15 -15.34 -17.33
N LEU A 523 -4.13 -14.56 -17.66
CA LEU A 523 -2.74 -14.91 -17.32
C LEU A 523 -2.54 -14.91 -15.80
N PHE A 524 -3.01 -13.87 -15.12
CA PHE A 524 -2.92 -13.74 -13.66
C PHE A 524 -3.60 -14.91 -12.94
N SER A 525 -4.80 -15.31 -13.37
CA SER A 525 -5.53 -16.48 -12.84
C SER A 525 -4.70 -17.76 -12.93
N ARG A 526 -3.89 -17.91 -13.98
CA ARG A 526 -3.04 -19.09 -14.23
C ARG A 526 -1.61 -18.92 -13.73
N LYS A 527 -1.31 -17.84 -13.00
CA LYS A 527 0.04 -17.51 -12.50
C LYS A 527 1.06 -17.37 -13.64
N ALA A 528 0.61 -17.00 -14.84
CA ALA A 528 1.44 -16.78 -16.02
C ALA A 528 1.79 -15.30 -16.15
N TRP A 529 2.96 -15.02 -16.73
CA TRP A 529 3.51 -13.68 -16.84
C TRP A 529 3.62 -13.21 -18.29
N VAL A 530 3.54 -11.90 -18.48
CA VAL A 530 3.95 -11.26 -19.73
C VAL A 530 5.45 -11.04 -19.69
N THR A 531 6.17 -11.50 -20.72
CA THR A 531 7.55 -11.08 -20.96
C THR A 531 7.52 -9.71 -21.61
N GLU A 532 8.06 -8.72 -20.91
CA GLU A 532 8.13 -7.37 -21.43
C GLU A 532 9.20 -7.23 -22.50
N ARG A 533 8.93 -6.44 -23.54
CA ARG A 533 9.89 -6.04 -24.56
C ARG A 533 10.34 -4.62 -24.24
N PHE A 534 11.60 -4.47 -23.88
CA PHE A 534 12.15 -3.16 -23.52
C PHE A 534 13.00 -2.56 -24.65
N CYS A 535 13.92 -3.31 -25.21
CA CYS A 535 14.81 -2.81 -26.22
C CYS A 535 14.15 -2.63 -27.60
N ALA A 536 14.62 -1.68 -28.37
CA ALA A 536 14.05 -1.32 -29.67
C ALA A 536 13.95 -2.50 -30.65
N ASP A 537 14.94 -3.40 -30.64
CA ASP A 537 14.93 -4.61 -31.47
C ASP A 537 13.88 -5.65 -31.01
N GLU A 538 13.58 -5.74 -29.70
CA GLU A 538 12.51 -6.57 -29.17
C GLU A 538 11.13 -5.98 -29.50
N ILE A 539 10.99 -4.66 -29.38
CA ILE A 539 9.75 -3.93 -29.70
C ILE A 539 9.45 -4.04 -31.21
N SER A 540 10.46 -3.88 -32.06
CA SER A 540 10.31 -3.97 -33.52
C SER A 540 9.86 -5.35 -34.02
N LYS A 541 10.13 -6.39 -33.24
CA LYS A 541 9.72 -7.78 -33.51
C LYS A 541 8.33 -8.11 -32.93
N ALA A 542 7.66 -7.16 -32.29
CA ALA A 542 6.31 -7.38 -31.75
C ALA A 542 5.32 -7.64 -32.90
N PRO A 543 4.43 -8.64 -32.78
CA PRO A 543 3.46 -8.93 -33.83
C PRO A 543 2.43 -7.79 -33.92
N GLY A 544 2.29 -7.22 -35.13
CA GLY A 544 1.23 -6.31 -35.51
C GLY A 544 1.08 -5.03 -34.67
N PRO A 545 2.15 -4.23 -34.44
CA PRO A 545 1.97 -2.96 -33.73
C PRO A 545 1.12 -2.00 -34.55
N ASP A 546 0.06 -1.46 -33.95
CA ASP A 546 -0.67 -0.34 -34.51
C ASP A 546 0.16 0.94 -34.33
N VAL A 547 0.50 1.59 -35.43
CA VAL A 547 1.26 2.86 -35.42
C VAL A 547 0.29 4.01 -35.60
N ILE A 548 0.17 4.86 -34.59
CA ILE A 548 -0.64 6.07 -34.62
C ILE A 548 0.30 7.29 -34.60
N GLY A 549 0.29 8.07 -35.69
CA GLY A 549 0.98 9.35 -35.77
C GLY A 549 0.17 10.43 -35.05
N LEU A 550 0.79 11.15 -34.11
CA LEU A 550 0.19 12.32 -33.46
C LEU A 550 0.88 13.57 -34.01
N SER A 551 0.09 14.51 -34.55
CA SER A 551 0.58 15.86 -34.91
C SER A 551 0.05 16.86 -33.90
N GLY A 552 0.94 17.66 -33.30
CA GLY A 552 0.55 18.82 -32.51
C GLY A 552 0.05 19.94 -33.47
N ASN A 553 -1.07 20.58 -33.11
CA ASN A 553 -1.49 21.84 -33.72
C ASN A 553 -0.76 23.02 -33.09
#